data_2cd87a8dafdca686aa1918b6cc0e061f
#
_entry.id   2cd87a8dafdca686aa1918b6cc0e061f
#
_cell.length_a   1.000
_cell.length_b   1.000
_cell.length_c   1.000
_cell.angle_alpha   90.00
_cell.angle_beta   90.00
_cell.angle_gamma   90.00
#
_symmetry.space_group_name_H-M   'P 1'
#
loop_
_entity.id
_entity.type
_entity.pdbx_description
1 polymer ?
#
loop_
_entity_poly.entity_id
_entity_poly.type
_entity_poly.pdbx_seq_one_letter_code
_entity_poly.pdbx_strand_id
1 'polypeptide(L)' 'MTEKEELLEAYRKELHNIATARDPLAAEKAMCKARVYVGELKHNHKLGEKDVSDMYETVDVFLWRANRRMSEGI' A
#
# COMPACT_ATOMS: atom_id res chain seq x y z
N MET A 1 20.45 -6.76 1.63
CA MET A 1 19.41 -5.74 1.41
C MET A 1 19.47 -4.68 2.49
N THR A 2 19.29 -3.40 2.14
CA THR A 2 19.20 -2.34 3.13
C THR A 2 17.81 -2.32 3.76
N GLU A 3 17.69 -1.70 4.93
CA GLU A 3 16.38 -1.54 5.58
C GLU A 3 15.40 -0.80 4.69
N LYS A 4 15.86 0.23 3.96
CA LYS A 4 15.03 0.97 3.01
C LYS A 4 14.47 0.05 1.91
N GLU A 5 15.32 -0.80 1.35
CA GLU A 5 14.91 -1.74 0.32
C GLU A 5 13.91 -2.76 0.86
N GLU A 6 14.09 -3.22 2.10
CA GLU A 6 13.16 -4.14 2.75
C GLU A 6 11.79 -3.48 2.95
N LEU A 7 11.76 -2.21 3.35
CA LEU A 7 10.51 -1.46 3.50
C LEU A 7 9.80 -1.27 2.17
N LEU A 8 10.55 -0.95 1.11
CA LEU A 8 9.98 -0.81 -0.23
C LEU A 8 9.38 -2.13 -0.72
N GLU A 9 10.07 -3.24 -0.45
CA GLU A 9 9.59 -4.55 -0.84
C GLU A 9 8.34 -4.93 -0.03
N ALA A 10 8.33 -4.66 1.27
CA ALA A 10 7.17 -4.89 2.12
C ALA A 10 5.97 -4.06 1.65
N TYR A 11 6.21 -2.81 1.26
CA TYR A 11 5.18 -1.93 0.70
C TYR A 11 4.58 -2.54 -0.58
N ARG A 12 5.42 -3.00 -1.50
CA ARG A 12 4.95 -3.62 -2.75
C ARG A 12 4.13 -4.87 -2.49
N LYS A 13 4.55 -5.65 -1.50
CA LYS A 13 3.83 -6.85 -1.09
C LYS A 13 2.43 -6.51 -0.57
N GLU A 14 2.30 -5.43 0.20
CA GLU A 14 0.99 -5.01 0.68
C GLU A 14 0.11 -4.48 -0.46
N LEU A 15 0.69 -3.80 -1.45
CA LEU A 15 -0.07 -3.43 -2.65
C LEU A 15 -0.64 -4.66 -3.35
N HIS A 16 0.17 -5.71 -3.47
CA HIS A 16 -0.28 -6.97 -4.04
C HIS A 16 -1.40 -7.59 -3.20
N ASN A 17 -1.28 -7.54 -1.88
CA ASN A 17 -2.30 -8.05 -0.98
C ASN A 17 -3.63 -7.28 -1.12
N ILE A 18 -3.58 -5.96 -1.33
CA ILE A 18 -4.77 -5.18 -1.65
C ILE A 18 -5.39 -5.67 -2.96
N ALA A 19 -4.57 -5.81 -3.99
CA ALA A 19 -5.04 -6.20 -5.32
C ALA A 19 -5.67 -7.60 -5.35
N THR A 20 -5.22 -8.50 -4.48
CA THR A 20 -5.70 -9.89 -4.42
C THR A 20 -6.67 -10.15 -3.27
N ALA A 21 -7.05 -9.13 -2.51
CA ALA A 21 -7.96 -9.28 -1.38
C ALA A 21 -9.31 -9.85 -1.83
N ARG A 22 -9.85 -10.74 -1.01
CA ARG A 22 -11.13 -11.39 -1.31
C ARG A 22 -12.32 -10.73 -0.65
N ASP A 23 -12.07 -9.86 0.32
CA ASP A 23 -13.11 -9.12 1.01
C ASP A 23 -12.60 -7.72 1.38
N PRO A 24 -13.52 -6.78 1.63
CA PRO A 24 -13.13 -5.39 1.94
C PRO A 24 -12.26 -5.26 3.18
N LEU A 25 -12.46 -6.09 4.19
CA LEU A 25 -11.68 -6.02 5.42
C LEU A 25 -10.22 -6.40 5.18
N ALA A 26 -9.97 -7.44 4.37
CA ALA A 26 -8.60 -7.84 4.01
C ALA A 26 -7.90 -6.74 3.23
N ALA A 27 -8.62 -6.10 2.29
CA ALA A 27 -8.07 -4.97 1.52
C ALA A 27 -7.71 -3.81 2.44
N GLU A 28 -8.58 -3.47 3.38
CA GLU A 28 -8.35 -2.38 4.33
C GLU A 28 -7.15 -2.65 5.24
N LYS A 29 -7.01 -3.87 5.73
CA LYS A 29 -5.86 -4.26 6.55
C LYS A 29 -4.54 -4.10 5.79
N ALA A 30 -4.51 -4.55 4.55
CA ALA A 30 -3.31 -4.41 3.71
C ALA A 30 -3.03 -2.93 3.41
N MET A 31 -4.06 -2.14 3.18
CA MET A 31 -3.94 -0.70 2.98
C MET A 31 -3.30 -0.02 4.20
N CYS A 32 -3.76 -0.35 5.41
CA CYS A 32 -3.19 0.21 6.63
C CYS A 32 -1.71 -0.13 6.77
N LYS A 33 -1.32 -1.37 6.50
CA LYS A 33 0.09 -1.79 6.53
C LYS A 33 0.92 -1.04 5.51
N ALA A 34 0.41 -0.89 4.28
CA ALA A 34 1.12 -0.16 3.23
C ALA A 34 1.39 1.28 3.67
N ARG A 35 0.40 1.94 4.28
CA ARG A 35 0.55 3.31 4.78
C ARG A 35 1.58 3.41 5.89
N VAL A 36 1.65 2.42 6.78
CA VAL A 36 2.66 2.39 7.84
C VAL A 36 4.06 2.34 7.23
N TYR A 37 4.28 1.51 6.22
CA TYR A 37 5.57 1.41 5.56
C TYR A 37 5.96 2.73 4.87
N VAL A 38 5.00 3.41 4.26
CA VAL A 38 5.27 4.73 3.66
C VAL A 38 5.68 5.73 4.74
N GLY A 39 4.99 5.73 5.88
CA GLY A 39 5.34 6.59 7.01
C GLY A 39 6.74 6.33 7.54
N GLU A 40 7.15 5.06 7.65
CA GLU A 40 8.50 4.71 8.07
C GLU A 40 9.55 5.16 7.06
N LEU A 41 9.28 5.02 5.77
CA LEU A 41 10.17 5.51 4.72
C LEU A 41 10.34 7.02 4.80
N LYS A 42 9.25 7.74 5.02
CA LYS A 42 9.29 9.19 5.16
C LYS A 42 10.13 9.63 6.37
N HIS A 43 9.88 9.05 7.54
CA HIS A 43 10.50 9.49 8.79
C HIS A 43 11.90 8.96 9.00
N ASN A 44 12.17 7.71 8.64
CA ASN A 44 13.43 7.04 8.94
C ASN A 44 14.42 7.05 7.77
N HIS A 45 13.95 7.20 6.55
CA HIS A 45 14.76 7.11 5.34
C HIS A 45 14.69 8.36 4.46
N LYS A 46 14.09 9.43 4.99
CA LYS A 46 14.04 10.76 4.33
C LYS A 46 13.53 10.73 2.90
N LEU A 47 12.53 9.90 2.64
CA LEU A 47 11.92 9.85 1.32
C LEU A 47 11.28 11.20 1.01
N GLY A 48 11.45 11.71 -0.22
CA GLY A 48 10.94 13.01 -0.63
C GLY A 48 9.41 13.09 -0.57
N GLU A 49 8.90 14.30 -0.35
CA GLU A 49 7.45 14.54 -0.23
C GLU A 49 6.68 14.08 -1.47
N LYS A 50 7.25 14.31 -2.66
CA LYS A 50 6.62 13.89 -3.90
C LYS A 50 6.48 12.36 -3.97
N ASP A 51 7.55 11.65 -3.61
CA ASP A 51 7.54 10.19 -3.62
C ASP A 51 6.56 9.64 -2.59
N VAL A 52 6.51 10.24 -1.41
CA VAL A 52 5.58 9.87 -0.35
C VAL A 52 4.13 10.07 -0.82
N SER A 53 3.86 11.23 -1.41
CA SER A 53 2.53 11.54 -1.95
C SER A 53 2.11 10.54 -3.03
N ASP A 54 3.03 10.22 -3.94
CA ASP A 54 2.76 9.25 -5.01
C ASP A 54 2.50 7.86 -4.44
N MET A 55 3.22 7.46 -3.39
CA MET A 55 3.02 6.17 -2.75
C MET A 55 1.65 6.09 -2.04
N TYR A 56 1.25 7.14 -1.33
CA TYR A 56 -0.08 7.18 -0.70
C TYR A 56 -1.19 7.15 -1.76
N GLU A 57 -1.01 7.91 -2.83
CA GLU A 57 -1.98 7.90 -3.93
C GLU A 57 -2.09 6.52 -4.56
N THR A 58 -0.97 5.83 -4.75
CA THR A 58 -0.95 4.47 -5.29
C THR A 58 -1.73 3.52 -4.39
N VAL A 59 -1.55 3.62 -3.06
CA VAL A 59 -2.31 2.81 -2.11
C VAL A 59 -3.81 3.05 -2.26
N ASP A 60 -4.22 4.31 -2.35
CA ASP A 60 -5.63 4.67 -2.49
C ASP A 60 -6.22 4.15 -3.79
N VAL A 61 -5.47 4.24 -4.89
CA VAL A 61 -5.91 3.73 -6.19
C VAL A 61 -6.08 2.20 -6.14
N PHE A 62 -5.13 1.50 -5.54
CA PHE A 62 -5.21 0.04 -5.40
C PHE A 62 -6.42 -0.37 -4.57
N LEU A 63 -6.68 0.33 -3.48
CA LEU A 63 -7.84 0.06 -2.62
C LEU A 63 -9.15 0.31 -3.38
N TRP A 64 -9.23 1.43 -4.10
CA TRP A 64 -10.41 1.75 -4.88
C TRP A 64 -10.69 0.68 -5.94
N ARG A 65 -9.66 0.24 -6.67
CA ARG A 65 -9.80 -0.81 -7.68
C ARG A 65 -10.23 -2.14 -7.07
N ALA A 66 -9.65 -2.48 -5.91
CA ALA A 66 -10.01 -3.72 -5.23
C ALA A 66 -11.47 -3.71 -4.77
N ASN A 67 -11.92 -2.62 -4.18
CA ASN A 67 -13.30 -2.47 -3.74
C ASN A 67 -14.27 -2.54 -4.91
N ARG A 68 -13.91 -1.90 -6.02
CA ARG A 68 -14.73 -1.93 -7.23
C ARG A 68 -14.82 -3.35 -7.79
N ARG A 69 -13.69 -4.06 -7.86
CA ARG A 69 -13.65 -5.44 -8.34
C ARG A 69 -14.54 -6.35 -7.48
N MET A 70 -14.43 -6.23 -6.16
CA MET A 70 -15.21 -7.03 -5.23
C MET A 70 -16.71 -6.72 -5.34
N SER A 71 -17.05 -5.45 -5.52
CA SER A 71 -18.44 -5.03 -5.69
C SER A 71 -19.04 -5.56 -7.00
N GLU A 72 -18.27 -5.54 -8.09
CA GLU A 72 -18.71 -6.03 -9.40
C GLU A 72 -18.78 -7.54 -9.50
N GLY A 73 -18.04 -8.23 -8.63
CA GLY A 73 -17.99 -9.70 -8.61
C GLY A 73 -19.17 -10.37 -7.92
N ILE A 74 -20.11 -9.61 -7.43
CA ILE A 74 -21.29 -10.14 -6.70
C ILE A 74 -22.44 -10.49 -7.66
#